data_4fe39dd2503e70e70c10dbef43af1bf0
#
_entry.id   4fe39dd2503e70e70c10dbef43af1bf0
#
_cell.length_a   1.000
_cell.length_b   1.000
_cell.length_c   1.000
_cell.angle_alpha   90.00
_cell.angle_beta   90.00
_cell.angle_gamma   90.00
#
_symmetry.space_group_name_H-M   'P 1'
#
loop_
_entity.id
_entity.type
_entity.pdbx_description
1 polymer ?
#
loop_
_entity_poly.entity_id
_entity_poly.type
_entity_poly.pdbx_seq_one_letter_code
_entity_poly.pdbx_strand_id
1 'polypeptide(L)'
;MLLGVPCLSRFKLLLCLMTVAFLASCGSSSSNNSTHTTGLRLRVLVSQDVSSNITSAGLIIIDALKDVRAVAAPISASGGFQPGNMYLADNRSLTLAVSNINATLGIFNNKTEANVGTVGLPGASDSVVLSPDASTAYAAVPTAANAGSPPGGIVVVTLTGTPGITATVPVPSVRYMVRSGDGSRILAFSDDSNSVTIVPPQSIISGQGQNTPLTVVTGFDRPIFGFFSADNSQAWVLNCGPECGGTEASVQVLDLIHNTAGAKVAVPGGVTIGLISNQTLYVAGTPQPPDNTCLGPGALTTAATTCGRLSVIDLPSLTITSPPSGFVIQDGYHTLLSPASNGQLFIGSRNCSNIVPPALPATGEQRGCLFIADTNSLSTSNPRLVAPPDNGDVTGIQPITNRTIVYLIEGGAFRIYDTTTDQMTLGEATSAIDILGQAVDVKQIDF
;
A
#
# COMPACT_ATOMS: atom_id res chain seq x y z
N MET A 1 82.05 35.34 -30.73
CA MET A 1 82.11 34.23 -29.78
C MET A 1 80.82 34.28 -28.98
N LEU A 2 79.83 33.61 -29.42
CA LEU A 2 78.47 33.63 -28.87
C LEU A 2 78.14 32.23 -28.30
N LEU A 3 78.03 32.13 -27.00
CA LEU A 3 77.65 30.91 -26.30
C LEU A 3 76.14 30.79 -26.18
N GLY A 4 75.70 29.67 -26.59
CA GLY A 4 74.25 29.32 -26.59
C GLY A 4 73.75 29.07 -25.18
N VAL A 5 72.50 29.54 -24.98
CA VAL A 5 71.72 29.30 -23.78
C VAL A 5 70.86 28.02 -24.03
N PRO A 6 70.86 27.06 -23.09
CA PRO A 6 70.12 25.80 -23.34
C PRO A 6 68.62 25.95 -23.18
N CYS A 7 67.89 25.48 -24.17
CA CYS A 7 66.45 25.44 -24.29
C CYS A 7 65.79 24.39 -23.42
N LEU A 8 66.30 24.08 -22.20
CA LEU A 8 65.80 22.99 -21.34
C LEU A 8 64.83 23.43 -20.22
N SER A 9 64.69 24.75 -20.00
CA SER A 9 63.84 25.21 -18.89
C SER A 9 62.36 25.36 -19.24
N ARG A 10 62.03 25.55 -20.52
CA ARG A 10 60.63 25.73 -20.95
C ARG A 10 59.85 24.42 -21.07
N PHE A 11 60.52 23.31 -21.32
CA PHE A 11 59.86 22.00 -21.42
C PHE A 11 59.45 21.43 -20.05
N LYS A 12 60.21 21.69 -19.00
CA LYS A 12 59.86 21.25 -17.62
C LYS A 12 58.68 22.05 -17.04
N LEU A 13 58.57 23.34 -17.43
CA LEU A 13 57.45 24.17 -16.97
C LEU A 13 56.13 23.79 -17.68
N LEU A 14 56.21 23.41 -18.95
CA LEU A 14 55.02 22.92 -19.69
C LEU A 14 54.54 21.56 -19.20
N LEU A 15 55.45 20.68 -18.79
CA LEU A 15 55.12 19.36 -18.26
C LEU A 15 54.52 19.45 -16.84
N CYS A 16 54.98 20.40 -16.03
CA CYS A 16 54.36 20.66 -14.71
C CYS A 16 52.98 21.29 -14.83
N LEU A 17 52.74 22.16 -15.81
CA LEU A 17 51.40 22.73 -16.08
C LEU A 17 50.43 21.69 -16.63
N MET A 18 50.87 20.75 -17.45
CA MET A 18 50.02 19.64 -17.92
C MET A 18 49.68 18.64 -16.79
N THR A 19 50.62 18.35 -15.86
CA THR A 19 50.33 17.46 -14.73
C THR A 19 49.36 18.08 -13.72
N VAL A 20 49.38 19.40 -13.52
CA VAL A 20 48.45 20.11 -12.67
C VAL A 20 47.05 20.19 -13.32
N ALA A 21 46.97 20.31 -14.68
CA ALA A 21 45.69 20.27 -15.39
C ALA A 21 45.04 18.88 -15.37
N PHE A 22 45.79 17.78 -15.31
CA PHE A 22 45.24 16.43 -15.17
C PHE A 22 44.77 16.12 -13.75
N LEU A 23 45.30 16.76 -12.72
CA LEU A 23 44.87 16.60 -11.34
C LEU A 23 43.62 17.46 -11.01
N ALA A 24 43.35 18.50 -11.78
CA ALA A 24 42.11 19.32 -11.63
C ALA A 24 40.92 18.74 -12.39
N SER A 25 41.12 17.71 -13.22
CA SER A 25 40.04 17.03 -13.98
C SER A 25 39.46 15.82 -13.27
N CYS A 26 39.94 15.43 -12.11
CA CYS A 26 39.34 14.42 -11.27
C CYS A 26 38.51 15.08 -10.18
N GLY A 27 37.19 15.29 -10.45
CA GLY A 27 36.33 15.59 -9.34
C GLY A 27 35.34 16.71 -9.52
N SER A 28 34.69 16.83 -10.67
CA SER A 28 33.31 17.25 -10.63
C SER A 28 32.43 16.03 -10.88
N SER A 29 32.51 15.04 -10.01
CA SER A 29 31.32 14.30 -9.68
C SER A 29 30.35 15.38 -9.20
N SER A 30 29.35 15.71 -9.99
CA SER A 30 28.17 16.34 -9.47
C SER A 30 27.72 15.47 -8.31
N SER A 31 28.12 15.81 -7.10
CA SER A 31 27.51 15.30 -5.90
C SER A 31 26.09 15.81 -5.99
N ASN A 32 25.21 15.02 -6.60
CA ASN A 32 23.81 15.07 -6.25
C ASN A 32 23.82 14.78 -4.76
N ASN A 33 23.88 15.83 -3.95
CA ASN A 33 23.81 15.74 -2.51
C ASN A 33 22.48 15.07 -2.18
N SER A 34 22.50 13.74 -2.15
CA SER A 34 21.46 13.00 -1.51
C SER A 34 21.43 13.53 -0.08
N THR A 35 20.31 14.14 0.30
CA THR A 35 20.11 14.66 1.65
C THR A 35 19.78 13.55 2.64
N HIS A 36 19.83 12.29 2.18
CA HIS A 36 19.51 11.09 2.96
C HIS A 36 20.75 10.49 3.59
N THR A 37 20.58 9.85 4.74
CA THR A 37 21.68 9.25 5.50
C THR A 37 22.40 8.15 4.71
N THR A 38 21.67 7.31 3.97
CA THR A 38 22.26 6.28 3.11
C THR A 38 22.86 6.82 1.82
N GLY A 39 22.52 8.03 1.40
CA GLY A 39 22.93 8.60 0.13
C GLY A 39 22.23 7.99 -1.11
N LEU A 40 21.25 7.13 -0.93
CA LEU A 40 20.51 6.47 -2.01
C LEU A 40 19.52 7.45 -2.68
N ARG A 41 19.29 7.24 -3.99
CA ARG A 41 18.40 8.10 -4.78
C ARG A 41 16.96 7.59 -4.88
N LEU A 42 16.80 6.27 -4.88
CA LEU A 42 15.50 5.63 -4.98
C LEU A 42 15.43 4.56 -3.90
N ARG A 43 14.67 4.86 -2.84
CA ARG A 43 14.57 4.01 -1.66
C ARG A 43 13.21 3.39 -1.55
N VAL A 44 13.22 2.15 -1.13
CA VAL A 44 12.04 1.41 -0.72
C VAL A 44 12.23 0.95 0.72
N LEU A 45 11.21 1.10 1.53
CA LEU A 45 11.16 0.53 2.87
C LEU A 45 10.45 -0.82 2.82
N VAL A 46 10.98 -1.77 3.56
CA VAL A 46 10.33 -3.06 3.81
C VAL A 46 10.18 -3.22 5.32
N SER A 47 8.96 -3.43 5.78
CA SER A 47 8.71 -3.79 7.17
C SER A 47 8.90 -5.28 7.38
N GLN A 48 9.34 -5.65 8.58
CA GLN A 48 9.64 -7.05 8.89
C GLN A 48 9.07 -7.46 10.24
N ASP A 49 8.51 -8.65 10.28
CA ASP A 49 8.17 -9.36 11.52
C ASP A 49 9.32 -10.32 11.85
N VAL A 50 9.90 -10.14 13.01
CA VAL A 50 10.96 -11.03 13.54
C VAL A 50 10.43 -11.75 14.78
N SER A 51 10.58 -13.04 14.81
CA SER A 51 10.19 -13.84 15.97
C SER A 51 10.85 -13.31 17.26
N SER A 52 10.17 -13.44 18.38
CA SER A 52 10.37 -12.82 19.69
C SER A 52 11.79 -12.79 20.30
N ASN A 53 12.76 -13.41 19.68
CA ASN A 53 14.14 -13.51 20.19
C ASN A 53 15.14 -12.60 19.47
N ILE A 54 14.72 -11.75 18.55
CA ILE A 54 15.61 -10.87 17.79
C ILE A 54 15.32 -9.41 18.16
N THR A 55 16.30 -8.76 18.74
CA THR A 55 16.20 -7.39 19.28
C THR A 55 16.25 -6.27 18.23
N SER A 56 16.19 -6.60 16.94
CA SER A 56 16.42 -5.65 15.85
C SER A 56 15.37 -5.68 14.74
N ALA A 57 14.10 -5.81 15.10
CA ALA A 57 13.02 -5.55 14.14
C ALA A 57 13.04 -4.07 13.73
N GLY A 58 12.74 -3.79 12.48
CA GLY A 58 12.78 -2.42 11.97
C GLY A 58 12.37 -2.34 10.51
N LEU A 59 12.53 -1.16 9.92
CA LEU A 59 12.35 -0.95 8.50
C LEU A 59 13.68 -1.16 7.78
N ILE A 60 13.67 -2.05 6.80
CA ILE A 60 14.84 -2.29 5.93
C ILE A 60 14.77 -1.35 4.75
N ILE A 61 15.92 -0.75 4.41
CA ILE A 61 16.04 0.12 3.24
C ILE A 61 16.57 -0.71 2.06
N ILE A 62 15.89 -0.63 0.93
CA ILE A 62 16.30 -1.22 -0.34
C ILE A 62 16.73 -0.09 -1.28
N ASP A 63 17.89 -0.23 -1.93
CA ASP A 63 18.29 0.55 -3.09
C ASP A 63 17.49 0.04 -4.31
N ALA A 64 16.42 0.73 -4.66
CA ALA A 64 15.54 0.31 -5.74
C ALA A 64 16.07 0.65 -7.14
N LEU A 65 17.27 1.20 -7.27
CA LEU A 65 17.97 1.29 -8.56
C LEU A 65 18.77 0.01 -8.86
N LYS A 66 19.21 -0.70 -7.81
CA LYS A 66 20.08 -1.88 -7.95
C LYS A 66 19.45 -3.15 -7.42
N ASP A 67 18.23 -3.07 -6.89
CA ASP A 67 17.50 -4.18 -6.27
C ASP A 67 18.32 -4.88 -5.17
N VAL A 68 18.99 -4.10 -4.34
CA VAL A 68 19.83 -4.62 -3.24
C VAL A 68 19.47 -3.95 -1.92
N ARG A 69 19.64 -4.70 -0.84
CA ARG A 69 19.51 -4.15 0.51
C ARG A 69 20.61 -3.10 0.74
N ALA A 70 20.25 -1.95 1.29
CA ALA A 70 21.22 -0.96 1.74
C ALA A 70 22.12 -1.55 2.83
N VAL A 71 23.39 -1.14 2.83
CA VAL A 71 24.37 -1.58 3.84
C VAL A 71 24.05 -1.04 5.24
N ALA A 72 23.14 -0.06 5.32
CA ALA A 72 22.69 0.51 6.59
C ALA A 72 21.96 -0.51 7.47
N ALA A 73 22.05 -0.33 8.79
CA ALA A 73 21.24 -1.07 9.72
C ALA A 73 19.74 -0.77 9.52
N PRO A 74 18.85 -1.71 9.84
CA PRO A 74 17.41 -1.43 9.83
C PRO A 74 17.07 -0.23 10.71
N ILE A 75 16.11 0.58 10.30
CA ILE A 75 15.62 1.69 11.12
C ILE A 75 14.78 1.07 12.24
N SER A 76 15.35 0.91 13.41
CA SER A 76 14.70 0.29 14.55
C SER A 76 13.92 1.31 15.37
N ALA A 77 12.85 0.85 16.03
CA ALA A 77 12.17 1.56 17.08
C ALA A 77 12.40 0.86 18.41
N SER A 78 12.33 1.60 19.51
CA SER A 78 12.51 1.05 20.86
C SER A 78 11.37 0.11 21.28
N GLY A 79 11.65 -0.80 22.21
CA GLY A 79 10.60 -1.57 22.89
C GLY A 79 10.11 -2.84 22.18
N GLY A 80 10.94 -3.47 21.34
CA GLY A 80 10.54 -4.72 20.66
C GLY A 80 9.49 -4.50 19.56
N PHE A 81 9.46 -3.29 18.99
CA PHE A 81 8.55 -2.91 17.90
C PHE A 81 8.74 -3.81 16.69
N GLN A 82 7.64 -4.41 16.22
CA GLN A 82 7.60 -5.23 15.02
C GLN A 82 6.73 -4.53 13.98
N PRO A 83 7.33 -3.82 13.01
CA PRO A 83 6.58 -3.03 12.05
C PRO A 83 5.79 -3.94 11.10
N GLY A 84 4.48 -3.75 11.06
CA GLY A 84 3.55 -4.35 10.11
C GLY A 84 3.28 -3.43 8.93
N ASN A 85 1.99 -3.12 8.70
CA ASN A 85 1.57 -2.25 7.60
C ASN A 85 2.13 -0.84 7.73
N MET A 86 2.57 -0.29 6.60
CA MET A 86 3.15 1.04 6.50
C MET A 86 2.22 2.02 5.78
N TYR A 87 2.21 3.25 6.26
CA TYR A 87 1.42 4.36 5.73
C TYR A 87 2.33 5.56 5.48
N LEU A 88 2.25 6.11 4.28
CA LEU A 88 3.10 7.23 3.88
C LEU A 88 2.35 8.56 3.99
N ALA A 89 3.04 9.60 4.43
CA ALA A 89 2.58 10.97 4.23
C ALA A 89 2.51 11.30 2.73
N ASP A 90 1.56 12.16 2.32
CA ASP A 90 1.37 12.53 0.91
C ASP A 90 2.67 13.09 0.29
N ASN A 91 3.43 13.86 1.07
CA ASN A 91 4.71 14.44 0.67
C ASN A 91 5.92 13.51 0.87
N ARG A 92 5.69 12.25 1.23
CA ARG A 92 6.72 11.24 1.51
C ARG A 92 7.73 11.61 2.61
N SER A 93 7.45 12.63 3.43
CA SER A 93 8.36 13.06 4.51
C SER A 93 8.41 12.07 5.68
N LEU A 94 7.29 11.40 5.95
CA LEU A 94 7.13 10.44 7.03
C LEU A 94 6.60 9.11 6.52
N THR A 95 7.05 8.04 7.16
CA THR A 95 6.46 6.72 7.13
C THR A 95 5.95 6.37 8.53
N LEU A 96 4.71 5.96 8.63
CA LEU A 96 4.14 5.37 9.83
C LEU A 96 4.09 3.87 9.67
N ALA A 97 4.44 3.11 10.69
CA ALA A 97 4.29 1.67 10.69
C ALA A 97 3.56 1.22 11.95
N VAL A 98 2.55 0.38 11.77
CA VAL A 98 1.76 -0.17 12.87
C VAL A 98 2.32 -1.52 13.29
N SER A 99 2.53 -1.71 14.59
CA SER A 99 2.77 -3.02 15.18
C SER A 99 1.49 -3.51 15.86
N ASN A 100 0.80 -4.45 15.24
CA ASN A 100 -0.44 -4.99 15.81
C ASN A 100 -0.16 -5.89 17.03
N ILE A 101 1.00 -6.53 17.09
CA ILE A 101 1.41 -7.38 18.22
C ILE A 101 1.55 -6.54 19.50
N ASN A 102 2.15 -5.36 19.39
CA ASN A 102 2.42 -4.48 20.53
C ASN A 102 1.43 -3.32 20.62
N ALA A 103 0.45 -3.22 19.73
CA ALA A 103 -0.47 -2.10 19.61
C ALA A 103 0.27 -0.75 19.65
N THR A 104 1.25 -0.57 18.77
CA THR A 104 2.07 0.64 18.71
C THR A 104 2.16 1.19 17.31
N LEU A 105 2.33 2.51 17.21
CA LEU A 105 2.57 3.26 15.99
C LEU A 105 3.99 3.82 16.01
N GLY A 106 4.86 3.31 15.14
CA GLY A 106 6.20 3.87 14.92
C GLY A 106 6.16 4.98 13.88
N ILE A 107 6.93 6.03 14.10
CA ILE A 107 6.99 7.22 13.26
C ILE A 107 8.42 7.37 12.75
N PHE A 108 8.60 7.37 11.44
CA PHE A 108 9.92 7.36 10.79
C PHE A 108 10.05 8.56 9.86
N ASN A 109 11.13 9.29 10.01
CA ASN A 109 11.48 10.39 9.11
C ASN A 109 12.25 9.85 7.92
N ASN A 110 11.67 9.96 6.72
CA ASN A 110 12.26 9.41 5.49
C ASN A 110 13.51 10.16 5.03
N LYS A 111 13.65 11.42 5.41
CA LYS A 111 14.85 12.21 5.06
C LYS A 111 16.06 11.82 5.92
N THR A 112 15.85 11.67 7.23
CA THR A 112 16.92 11.33 8.16
C THR A 112 17.09 9.83 8.35
N GLU A 113 16.19 9.02 7.78
CA GLU A 113 16.17 7.56 7.91
C GLU A 113 16.24 7.12 9.37
N ALA A 114 15.44 7.77 10.20
CA ALA A 114 15.45 7.57 11.64
C ALA A 114 14.04 7.45 12.21
N ASN A 115 13.90 6.66 13.28
CA ASN A 115 12.71 6.69 14.11
C ASN A 115 12.67 8.02 14.88
N VAL A 116 11.55 8.74 14.81
CA VAL A 116 11.34 10.01 15.52
C VAL A 116 10.38 9.87 16.69
N GLY A 117 9.75 8.72 16.84
CA GLY A 117 8.88 8.43 17.97
C GLY A 117 8.11 7.14 17.82
N THR A 118 7.61 6.64 18.94
CA THR A 118 6.72 5.48 19.01
C THR A 118 5.58 5.81 19.97
N VAL A 119 4.34 5.59 19.56
CA VAL A 119 3.15 5.88 20.34
C VAL A 119 2.39 4.58 20.60
N GLY A 120 2.10 4.28 21.88
CA GLY A 120 1.24 3.16 22.26
C GLY A 120 -0.21 3.47 21.88
N LEU A 121 -0.85 2.57 21.14
CA LEU A 121 -2.27 2.63 20.81
C LEU A 121 -3.10 1.81 21.82
N PRO A 122 -4.39 2.10 22.01
CA PRO A 122 -5.24 1.32 22.91
C PRO A 122 -5.62 -0.07 22.35
N GLY A 123 -5.13 -0.44 21.20
CA GLY A 123 -5.34 -1.73 20.53
C GLY A 123 -4.72 -1.77 19.13
N ALA A 124 -4.83 -2.93 18.46
CA ALA A 124 -4.38 -3.11 17.09
C ALA A 124 -5.12 -2.18 16.12
N SER A 125 -4.45 -1.80 15.03
CA SER A 125 -5.01 -0.93 13.99
C SER A 125 -4.68 -1.47 12.60
N ASP A 126 -5.70 -1.63 11.76
CA ASP A 126 -5.55 -2.06 10.38
C ASP A 126 -5.61 -0.88 9.38
N SER A 127 -5.85 0.34 9.86
CA SER A 127 -5.99 1.52 9.02
C SER A 127 -5.50 2.77 9.72
N VAL A 128 -4.56 3.46 9.08
CA VAL A 128 -4.06 4.77 9.51
C VAL A 128 -4.12 5.72 8.34
N VAL A 129 -4.63 6.92 8.57
CA VAL A 129 -4.58 8.02 7.61
C VAL A 129 -3.87 9.22 8.23
N LEU A 130 -3.12 9.97 7.40
CA LEU A 130 -2.40 11.16 7.86
C LEU A 130 -3.13 12.42 7.39
N SER A 131 -2.99 13.51 8.14
CA SER A 131 -3.36 14.84 7.64
C SER A 131 -2.50 15.23 6.42
N PRO A 132 -3.00 16.10 5.50
CA PRO A 132 -2.24 16.48 4.30
C PRO A 132 -0.87 17.11 4.61
N ASP A 133 -0.77 17.82 5.74
CA ASP A 133 0.46 18.44 6.21
C ASP A 133 1.39 17.49 7.01
N ALA A 134 0.98 16.24 7.15
CA ALA A 134 1.69 15.21 7.94
C ALA A 134 1.93 15.60 9.42
N SER A 135 1.10 16.48 9.99
CA SER A 135 1.20 16.87 11.40
C SER A 135 0.44 15.94 12.34
N THR A 136 -0.55 15.22 11.82
CA THR A 136 -1.48 14.39 12.59
C THR A 136 -1.74 13.06 11.90
N ALA A 137 -1.81 11.99 12.67
CA ALA A 137 -2.28 10.69 12.22
C ALA A 137 -3.59 10.32 12.93
N TYR A 138 -4.43 9.59 12.22
CA TYR A 138 -5.68 9.03 12.70
C TYR A 138 -5.60 7.52 12.53
N ALA A 139 -5.69 6.77 13.64
CA ALA A 139 -5.63 5.30 13.62
C ALA A 139 -7.01 4.72 14.00
N ALA A 140 -7.54 3.83 13.16
CA ALA A 140 -8.75 3.08 13.49
C ALA A 140 -8.41 1.96 14.47
N VAL A 141 -8.98 1.99 15.66
CA VAL A 141 -8.76 0.96 16.70
C VAL A 141 -10.11 0.38 17.10
N PRO A 142 -10.51 -0.78 16.53
CA PRO A 142 -11.84 -1.36 16.77
C PRO A 142 -12.09 -1.79 18.23
N THR A 143 -11.02 -1.98 18.99
CA THR A 143 -11.08 -2.42 20.41
C THR A 143 -10.87 -1.29 21.40
N ALA A 144 -10.72 -0.02 20.95
CA ALA A 144 -10.54 1.10 21.85
C ALA A 144 -11.73 1.22 22.81
N ALA A 145 -11.43 1.34 24.10
CA ALA A 145 -12.47 1.42 25.13
C ALA A 145 -13.20 2.78 25.05
N ASN A 146 -14.54 2.75 25.05
CA ASN A 146 -15.40 3.93 25.06
C ASN A 146 -16.33 3.86 26.28
N ALA A 147 -16.33 4.90 27.07
CA ALA A 147 -17.22 4.97 28.24
C ALA A 147 -18.71 5.04 27.77
N GLY A 148 -19.48 4.01 28.17
CA GLY A 148 -20.92 3.97 27.89
C GLY A 148 -21.32 3.64 26.44
N SER A 149 -20.38 3.17 25.61
CA SER A 149 -20.60 2.80 24.20
C SER A 149 -19.88 1.50 23.86
N PRO A 150 -20.27 0.80 22.77
CA PRO A 150 -19.48 -0.31 22.26
C PRO A 150 -18.04 0.12 21.96
N PRO A 151 -17.06 -0.80 22.07
CA PRO A 151 -15.66 -0.48 21.79
C PRO A 151 -15.46 -0.05 20.34
N GLY A 152 -14.43 0.74 20.12
CA GLY A 152 -14.01 1.25 18.83
C GLY A 152 -13.81 2.76 18.85
N GLY A 153 -12.72 3.22 18.25
CA GLY A 153 -12.43 4.63 18.20
C GLY A 153 -11.35 4.99 17.19
N ILE A 154 -11.42 6.21 16.73
CA ILE A 154 -10.35 6.85 15.95
C ILE A 154 -9.41 7.54 16.93
N VAL A 155 -8.21 7.01 17.03
CA VAL A 155 -7.14 7.55 17.90
C VAL A 155 -6.39 8.62 17.12
N VAL A 156 -6.34 9.82 17.67
CA VAL A 156 -5.67 10.98 17.08
C VAL A 156 -4.29 11.11 17.68
N VAL A 157 -3.27 11.09 16.85
CA VAL A 157 -1.86 11.16 17.24
C VAL A 157 -1.22 12.39 16.63
N THR A 158 -0.65 13.28 17.45
CA THR A 158 0.21 14.33 16.93
C THR A 158 1.56 13.76 16.51
N LEU A 159 2.05 14.19 15.33
CA LEU A 159 3.33 13.77 14.77
C LEU A 159 4.42 14.84 14.90
N THR A 160 4.05 16.05 15.35
CA THR A 160 4.95 17.19 15.53
C THR A 160 5.35 17.36 17.01
N GLY A 161 6.57 17.82 17.24
CA GLY A 161 7.10 17.94 18.61
C GLY A 161 7.33 16.57 19.24
N THR A 162 6.72 16.33 20.39
CA THR A 162 6.73 15.00 21.04
C THR A 162 5.49 14.24 20.59
N PRO A 163 5.63 13.17 19.79
CA PRO A 163 4.49 12.38 19.34
C PRO A 163 3.68 11.80 20.50
N GLY A 164 2.36 11.83 20.38
CA GLY A 164 1.47 11.31 21.42
C GLY A 164 0.00 11.36 21.03
N ILE A 165 -0.82 10.63 21.78
CA ILE A 165 -2.28 10.62 21.61
C ILE A 165 -2.82 11.95 22.14
N THR A 166 -3.60 12.65 21.33
CA THR A 166 -4.25 13.92 21.71
C THR A 166 -5.75 13.75 21.92
N ALA A 167 -6.38 12.78 21.26
CA ALA A 167 -7.80 12.51 21.41
C ALA A 167 -8.14 11.07 20.98
N THR A 168 -9.31 10.60 21.40
CA THR A 168 -9.96 9.41 20.83
C THR A 168 -11.41 9.78 20.53
N VAL A 169 -11.82 9.56 19.28
CA VAL A 169 -13.19 9.81 18.83
C VAL A 169 -13.95 8.48 18.82
N PRO A 170 -15.05 8.36 19.58
CA PRO A 170 -15.82 7.12 19.62
C PRO A 170 -16.45 6.81 18.26
N VAL A 171 -16.03 5.73 17.64
CA VAL A 171 -16.66 5.16 16.44
C VAL A 171 -16.68 3.64 16.65
N PRO A 172 -17.83 3.06 16.97
CA PRO A 172 -17.93 1.64 17.30
C PRO A 172 -17.37 0.74 16.21
N SER A 173 -16.54 -0.23 16.59
CA SER A 173 -15.96 -1.25 15.71
C SER A 173 -15.28 -0.71 14.44
N VAL A 174 -14.79 0.53 14.46
CA VAL A 174 -14.13 1.14 13.28
C VAL A 174 -12.90 0.32 12.89
N ARG A 175 -12.84 -0.07 11.60
CA ARG A 175 -11.73 -0.87 11.08
C ARG A 175 -10.95 -0.14 9.99
N TYR A 176 -11.62 0.45 9.02
CA TYR A 176 -10.98 1.13 7.91
C TYR A 176 -11.39 2.59 7.83
N MET A 177 -10.48 3.39 7.32
CA MET A 177 -10.71 4.81 7.11
C MET A 177 -10.13 5.26 5.77
N VAL A 178 -10.77 6.26 5.18
CA VAL A 178 -10.24 7.00 4.04
C VAL A 178 -10.40 8.49 4.29
N ARG A 179 -9.40 9.26 3.94
CA ARG A 179 -9.38 10.72 4.10
C ARG A 179 -9.63 11.40 2.74
N SER A 180 -10.39 12.50 2.74
CA SER A 180 -10.50 13.39 1.57
C SER A 180 -9.15 14.02 1.21
N GLY A 181 -8.96 14.35 -0.07
CA GLY A 181 -7.71 14.92 -0.54
C GLY A 181 -7.32 16.24 0.18
N ASP A 182 -8.30 17.05 0.52
CA ASP A 182 -8.13 18.29 1.28
C ASP A 182 -8.02 18.11 2.80
N GLY A 183 -8.21 16.90 3.30
CA GLY A 183 -8.18 16.59 4.74
C GLY A 183 -9.39 17.07 5.53
N SER A 184 -10.43 17.56 4.87
CA SER A 184 -11.62 18.11 5.55
C SER A 184 -12.53 17.03 6.14
N ARG A 185 -12.45 15.79 5.64
CA ARG A 185 -13.32 14.68 6.04
C ARG A 185 -12.52 13.37 6.10
N ILE A 186 -12.95 12.51 7.02
CA ILE A 186 -12.58 11.10 7.08
C ILE A 186 -13.88 10.29 7.00
N LEU A 187 -13.94 9.31 6.11
CA LEU A 187 -14.96 8.27 6.13
C LEU A 187 -14.44 7.11 6.95
N ALA A 188 -15.23 6.69 7.93
CA ALA A 188 -14.92 5.56 8.80
C ALA A 188 -15.90 4.42 8.54
N PHE A 189 -15.35 3.23 8.36
CA PHE A 189 -16.05 1.98 8.06
C PHE A 189 -15.90 1.05 9.25
N SER A 190 -17.02 0.58 9.76
CA SER A 190 -17.09 -0.26 10.96
C SER A 190 -17.48 -1.69 10.60
N ASP A 191 -16.89 -2.65 11.32
CA ASP A 191 -17.28 -4.05 11.18
C ASP A 191 -18.78 -4.22 11.48
N ASP A 192 -19.41 -5.12 10.75
CA ASP A 192 -20.82 -5.50 10.92
C ASP A 192 -21.82 -4.35 10.81
N SER A 193 -21.43 -3.23 10.19
CA SER A 193 -22.27 -2.04 10.03
C SER A 193 -22.84 -1.94 8.63
N ASN A 194 -24.01 -1.31 8.50
CA ASN A 194 -24.63 -0.89 7.23
C ASN A 194 -24.61 0.64 7.08
N SER A 195 -23.62 1.29 7.70
CA SER A 195 -23.47 2.74 7.68
C SER A 195 -22.02 3.17 7.47
N VAL A 196 -21.86 4.38 6.99
CA VAL A 196 -20.57 5.08 6.91
C VAL A 196 -20.61 6.25 7.88
N THR A 197 -19.58 6.39 8.70
CA THR A 197 -19.44 7.52 9.62
C THR A 197 -18.54 8.57 9.02
N ILE A 198 -19.04 9.80 8.89
CA ILE A 198 -18.28 10.97 8.42
C ILE A 198 -17.74 11.71 9.63
N VAL A 199 -16.42 11.87 9.68
CA VAL A 199 -15.69 12.51 10.78
C VAL A 199 -15.03 13.79 10.26
N PRO A 200 -15.30 14.96 10.87
CA PRO A 200 -14.62 16.20 10.52
C PRO A 200 -13.33 16.37 11.35
N PRO A 201 -12.13 16.17 10.80
CA PRO A 201 -10.87 16.21 11.55
C PRO A 201 -10.61 17.54 12.27
N GLN A 202 -11.04 18.67 11.70
CA GLN A 202 -10.88 20.00 12.30
C GLN A 202 -11.59 20.14 13.65
N SER A 203 -12.75 19.49 13.82
CA SER A 203 -13.47 19.48 15.09
C SER A 203 -12.74 18.70 16.17
N ILE A 204 -11.94 17.71 15.79
CA ILE A 204 -11.12 16.93 16.74
C ILE A 204 -9.93 17.76 17.22
N ILE A 205 -9.23 18.43 16.29
CA ILE A 205 -8.05 19.26 16.59
C ILE A 205 -8.41 20.41 17.51
N SER A 206 -9.63 20.97 17.40
CA SER A 206 -10.11 22.03 18.28
C SER A 206 -10.48 21.58 19.70
N GLY A 207 -10.11 20.36 20.10
CA GLY A 207 -10.24 19.87 21.47
C GLY A 207 -11.60 19.29 21.84
N GLN A 208 -12.45 19.01 20.85
CA GLN A 208 -13.78 18.42 21.11
C GLN A 208 -13.76 16.90 21.30
N GLY A 209 -12.68 16.19 20.90
CA GLY A 209 -12.44 14.77 21.16
C GLY A 209 -13.70 13.89 21.13
N GLN A 210 -14.15 13.46 22.32
CA GLN A 210 -15.34 12.62 22.46
C GLN A 210 -16.66 13.31 22.05
N ASN A 211 -16.70 14.62 22.01
CA ASN A 211 -17.88 15.41 21.60
C ASN A 211 -17.81 15.85 20.14
N THR A 212 -16.92 15.27 19.33
CA THR A 212 -16.84 15.55 17.91
C THR A 212 -18.18 15.23 17.25
N PRO A 213 -18.80 16.15 16.52
CA PRO A 213 -20.06 15.88 15.84
C PRO A 213 -19.80 14.90 14.68
N LEU A 214 -20.36 13.71 14.78
CA LEU A 214 -20.28 12.68 13.76
C LEU A 214 -21.57 12.64 12.94
N THR A 215 -21.45 12.44 11.65
CA THR A 215 -22.58 12.19 10.79
C THR A 215 -22.58 10.72 10.36
N VAL A 216 -23.63 9.98 10.73
CA VAL A 216 -23.78 8.58 10.34
C VAL A 216 -24.76 8.47 9.19
N VAL A 217 -24.30 7.99 8.06
CA VAL A 217 -25.12 7.78 6.86
C VAL A 217 -25.41 6.29 6.72
N THR A 218 -26.69 5.93 6.71
CA THR A 218 -27.19 4.56 6.57
C THR A 218 -27.60 4.22 5.14
N GLY A 219 -27.90 2.96 4.84
CA GLY A 219 -28.39 2.52 3.53
C GLY A 219 -27.32 1.88 2.65
N PHE A 220 -26.22 1.49 3.25
CA PHE A 220 -25.16 0.66 2.65
C PHE A 220 -25.34 -0.83 3.01
N ASP A 221 -24.55 -1.70 2.39
CA ASP A 221 -24.60 -3.14 2.64
C ASP A 221 -23.19 -3.66 2.98
N ARG A 222 -22.84 -3.63 4.27
CA ARG A 222 -21.49 -3.97 4.76
C ARG A 222 -20.40 -3.14 4.08
N PRO A 223 -20.44 -1.81 4.18
CA PRO A 223 -19.44 -0.96 3.58
C PRO A 223 -18.08 -1.16 4.25
N ILE A 224 -17.03 -1.37 3.45
CA ILE A 224 -15.67 -1.68 3.96
C ILE A 224 -14.64 -0.61 3.60
N PHE A 225 -14.86 0.13 2.53
CA PHE A 225 -13.93 1.15 2.04
C PHE A 225 -14.64 2.15 1.14
N GLY A 226 -13.93 3.22 0.76
CA GLY A 226 -14.47 4.20 -0.18
C GLY A 226 -13.39 5.08 -0.80
N PHE A 227 -13.77 5.81 -1.83
CA PHE A 227 -12.91 6.73 -2.54
C PHE A 227 -13.62 8.07 -2.70
N PHE A 228 -12.99 9.16 -2.33
CA PHE A 228 -13.52 10.50 -2.56
C PHE A 228 -13.42 10.89 -4.03
N SER A 229 -14.40 11.64 -4.53
CA SER A 229 -14.26 12.38 -5.78
C SER A 229 -13.22 13.50 -5.62
N ALA A 230 -12.66 13.96 -6.75
CA ALA A 230 -11.61 14.98 -6.73
C ALA A 230 -12.07 16.32 -6.09
N ASP A 231 -13.36 16.62 -6.19
CA ASP A 231 -13.99 17.81 -5.61
C ASP A 231 -14.55 17.59 -4.20
N ASN A 232 -14.41 16.39 -3.65
CA ASN A 232 -14.94 15.96 -2.36
C ASN A 232 -16.48 16.14 -2.20
N SER A 233 -17.23 16.24 -3.31
CA SER A 233 -18.70 16.36 -3.27
C SER A 233 -19.38 15.01 -3.03
N GLN A 234 -18.71 13.92 -3.39
CA GLN A 234 -19.21 12.55 -3.22
C GLN A 234 -18.06 11.57 -2.93
N ALA A 235 -18.43 10.36 -2.53
CA ALA A 235 -17.52 9.23 -2.46
C ALA A 235 -18.20 7.98 -3.05
N TRP A 236 -17.36 7.09 -3.59
CA TRP A 236 -17.80 5.76 -4.03
C TRP A 236 -17.46 4.76 -2.94
N VAL A 237 -18.48 4.20 -2.32
CA VAL A 237 -18.40 3.27 -1.20
C VAL A 237 -18.44 1.84 -1.73
N LEU A 238 -17.53 1.02 -1.27
CA LEU A 238 -17.46 -0.41 -1.55
C LEU A 238 -18.33 -1.16 -0.55
N ASN A 239 -19.46 -1.69 -1.00
CA ASN A 239 -20.32 -2.56 -0.22
C ASN A 239 -19.90 -4.01 -0.44
N CYS A 240 -19.35 -4.62 0.58
CA CYS A 240 -18.83 -5.99 0.50
C CYS A 240 -19.97 -7.02 0.27
N GLY A 241 -21.15 -6.75 0.78
CA GLY A 241 -22.31 -7.64 0.60
C GLY A 241 -22.13 -9.00 1.25
N PRO A 242 -22.49 -10.10 0.55
CA PRO A 242 -22.53 -11.45 1.12
C PRO A 242 -21.18 -11.94 1.66
N GLU A 243 -20.04 -11.53 1.07
CA GLU A 243 -18.72 -11.92 1.55
C GLU A 243 -18.42 -11.40 2.97
N CYS A 244 -19.07 -10.30 3.38
CA CYS A 244 -19.00 -9.73 4.72
C CYS A 244 -20.30 -9.91 5.54
N GLY A 245 -21.14 -10.86 5.16
CA GLY A 245 -22.40 -11.14 5.86
C GLY A 245 -23.55 -10.18 5.54
N GLY A 246 -23.46 -9.46 4.42
CA GLY A 246 -24.54 -8.64 3.86
C GLY A 246 -25.38 -9.40 2.82
N THR A 247 -25.99 -8.67 1.90
CA THR A 247 -26.95 -9.22 0.92
C THR A 247 -26.52 -9.01 -0.53
N GLU A 248 -25.90 -7.89 -0.88
CA GLU A 248 -25.54 -7.54 -2.25
C GLU A 248 -24.20 -6.78 -2.32
N ALA A 249 -23.24 -7.34 -3.03
CA ALA A 249 -21.99 -6.65 -3.35
C ALA A 249 -22.27 -5.53 -4.38
N SER A 250 -21.80 -4.32 -4.09
CA SER A 250 -22.06 -3.17 -4.96
C SER A 250 -21.06 -2.04 -4.74
N VAL A 251 -20.99 -1.13 -5.71
CA VAL A 251 -20.39 0.19 -5.53
C VAL A 251 -21.53 1.21 -5.44
N GLN A 252 -21.52 2.03 -4.38
CA GLN A 252 -22.61 2.96 -4.09
C GLN A 252 -22.08 4.37 -3.87
N VAL A 253 -22.77 5.36 -4.38
CA VAL A 253 -22.45 6.77 -4.16
C VAL A 253 -22.85 7.18 -2.73
N LEU A 254 -21.96 7.85 -2.03
CA LEU A 254 -22.25 8.64 -0.84
C LEU A 254 -22.21 10.12 -1.25
N ASP A 255 -23.38 10.77 -1.27
CA ASP A 255 -23.49 12.21 -1.45
C ASP A 255 -23.02 12.91 -0.19
N LEU A 256 -21.90 13.62 -0.28
CA LEU A 256 -21.26 14.32 0.83
C LEU A 256 -21.77 15.75 1.02
N ILE A 257 -22.61 16.25 0.09
CA ILE A 257 -23.28 17.55 0.25
C ILE A 257 -24.52 17.39 1.12
N HIS A 258 -25.29 16.33 0.86
CA HIS A 258 -26.55 16.05 1.57
C HIS A 258 -26.40 14.98 2.66
N ASN A 259 -25.24 14.32 2.73
CA ASN A 259 -24.96 13.19 3.64
C ASN A 259 -25.99 12.07 3.49
N THR A 260 -26.19 11.60 2.27
CA THR A 260 -27.13 10.52 1.94
C THR A 260 -26.50 9.46 1.06
N ALA A 261 -26.97 8.21 1.21
CA ALA A 261 -26.66 7.13 0.29
C ALA A 261 -27.42 7.36 -1.05
N GLY A 262 -26.67 7.35 -2.13
CA GLY A 262 -27.16 7.62 -3.49
C GLY A 262 -27.29 6.35 -4.35
N ALA A 263 -27.14 6.53 -5.66
CA ALA A 263 -27.19 5.45 -6.64
C ALA A 263 -26.15 4.37 -6.37
N LYS A 264 -26.48 3.12 -6.69
CA LYS A 264 -25.55 1.98 -6.59
C LYS A 264 -25.54 1.17 -7.88
N VAL A 265 -24.44 0.50 -8.13
CA VAL A 265 -24.28 -0.52 -9.16
C VAL A 265 -23.88 -1.84 -8.49
N ALA A 266 -24.70 -2.88 -8.68
CA ALA A 266 -24.40 -4.22 -8.21
C ALA A 266 -23.24 -4.81 -9.02
N VAL A 267 -22.36 -5.57 -8.37
CA VAL A 267 -21.23 -6.27 -9.01
C VAL A 267 -21.36 -7.78 -8.83
N PRO A 268 -20.89 -8.58 -9.81
CA PRO A 268 -21.13 -10.03 -9.83
C PRO A 268 -20.32 -10.83 -8.80
N GLY A 269 -19.35 -10.22 -8.14
CA GLY A 269 -18.52 -10.84 -7.11
C GLY A 269 -18.72 -10.22 -5.75
N GLY A 270 -17.85 -10.54 -4.82
CA GLY A 270 -17.64 -9.73 -3.62
C GLY A 270 -16.95 -8.41 -3.98
N VAL A 271 -16.90 -7.48 -3.02
CA VAL A 271 -16.14 -6.25 -3.14
C VAL A 271 -15.35 -6.06 -1.85
N THR A 272 -14.18 -6.66 -1.79
CA THR A 272 -13.33 -6.56 -0.59
C THR A 272 -12.22 -5.54 -0.75
N ILE A 273 -11.89 -5.16 -2.00
CA ILE A 273 -10.87 -4.16 -2.33
C ILE A 273 -11.25 -3.42 -3.62
N GLY A 274 -10.78 -2.21 -3.77
CA GLY A 274 -10.90 -1.42 -5.00
C GLY A 274 -9.69 -0.54 -5.27
N LEU A 275 -9.62 -0.06 -6.50
CA LEU A 275 -8.61 0.90 -6.96
C LEU A 275 -9.21 1.81 -8.02
N ILE A 276 -9.04 3.11 -7.85
CA ILE A 276 -9.35 4.09 -8.91
C ILE A 276 -8.08 4.37 -9.71
N SER A 277 -8.20 4.24 -11.03
CA SER A 277 -7.21 4.73 -11.99
C SER A 277 -7.94 5.59 -13.03
N ASN A 278 -7.61 6.87 -13.10
CA ASN A 278 -8.35 7.87 -13.86
C ASN A 278 -9.84 7.92 -13.42
N GLN A 279 -10.79 7.66 -14.31
CA GLN A 279 -12.22 7.63 -14.03
C GLN A 279 -12.77 6.20 -13.96
N THR A 280 -11.90 5.23 -13.84
CA THR A 280 -12.24 3.81 -13.78
C THR A 280 -11.98 3.26 -12.39
N LEU A 281 -12.96 2.57 -11.84
CA LEU A 281 -12.83 1.84 -10.57
C LEU A 281 -12.76 0.34 -10.88
N TYR A 282 -11.66 -0.27 -10.44
CA TYR A 282 -11.46 -1.72 -10.43
C TYR A 282 -11.85 -2.22 -9.04
N VAL A 283 -12.70 -3.25 -8.96
CA VAL A 283 -13.08 -3.89 -7.70
C VAL A 283 -12.92 -5.39 -7.81
N ALA A 284 -12.43 -6.01 -6.73
CA ALA A 284 -12.22 -7.44 -6.65
C ALA A 284 -12.83 -8.04 -5.39
N GLY A 285 -13.31 -9.27 -5.49
CA GLY A 285 -13.85 -10.05 -4.39
C GLY A 285 -14.31 -11.42 -4.85
N THR A 286 -14.71 -12.27 -3.91
CA THR A 286 -15.19 -13.63 -4.19
C THR A 286 -16.71 -13.69 -3.97
N PRO A 287 -17.51 -14.17 -4.95
CA PRO A 287 -18.96 -14.27 -4.79
C PRO A 287 -19.33 -15.24 -3.67
N GLN A 288 -20.40 -14.89 -2.95
CA GLN A 288 -21.00 -15.74 -1.91
C GLN A 288 -22.50 -15.89 -2.15
N PRO A 289 -23.03 -17.12 -2.29
CA PRO A 289 -22.28 -18.39 -2.26
C PRO A 289 -21.28 -18.47 -3.41
N PRO A 290 -20.22 -19.31 -3.27
CA PRO A 290 -19.22 -19.46 -4.31
C PRO A 290 -19.85 -19.79 -5.67
N ASP A 291 -19.44 -19.05 -6.68
CA ASP A 291 -19.84 -19.31 -8.05
C ASP A 291 -19.06 -20.53 -8.58
N ASN A 292 -19.79 -21.62 -8.86
CA ASN A 292 -19.20 -22.85 -9.39
C ASN A 292 -18.84 -22.74 -10.88
N THR A 293 -19.09 -21.58 -11.51
CA THR A 293 -18.76 -21.35 -12.91
C THR A 293 -17.46 -20.54 -13.04
N CYS A 294 -16.32 -21.17 -12.79
CA CYS A 294 -15.03 -20.57 -13.11
C CYS A 294 -14.76 -20.52 -14.63
N LEU A 295 -15.82 -20.34 -15.42
CA LEU A 295 -15.77 -20.22 -16.87
C LEU A 295 -15.78 -18.76 -17.28
N GLY A 296 -15.00 -18.41 -18.28
CA GLY A 296 -14.92 -17.05 -18.80
C GLY A 296 -13.50 -16.56 -19.01
N PRO A 297 -13.32 -15.30 -19.40
CA PRO A 297 -11.98 -14.72 -19.50
C PRO A 297 -11.26 -14.80 -18.15
N GLY A 298 -10.06 -15.38 -18.14
CA GLY A 298 -9.25 -15.61 -16.93
C GLY A 298 -9.40 -17.00 -16.29
N ALA A 299 -10.20 -17.90 -16.87
CA ALA A 299 -10.35 -19.27 -16.34
C ALA A 299 -8.98 -19.95 -16.16
N LEU A 300 -8.61 -20.22 -14.90
CA LEU A 300 -7.28 -20.71 -14.53
C LEU A 300 -7.13 -22.22 -14.74
N THR A 301 -8.17 -22.98 -14.46
CA THR A 301 -8.23 -24.43 -14.71
C THR A 301 -9.68 -24.88 -14.89
N THR A 302 -9.91 -25.98 -15.59
CA THR A 302 -11.22 -26.62 -15.74
C THR A 302 -11.72 -27.30 -14.46
N ALA A 303 -10.90 -27.40 -13.43
CA ALA A 303 -11.19 -28.09 -12.17
C ALA A 303 -11.49 -27.15 -10.99
N ALA A 304 -11.34 -25.82 -11.18
CA ALA A 304 -11.61 -24.86 -10.11
C ALA A 304 -13.12 -24.81 -9.82
N THR A 305 -13.46 -24.92 -8.54
CA THR A 305 -14.86 -24.90 -8.04
C THR A 305 -15.24 -23.56 -7.45
N THR A 306 -14.26 -22.69 -7.17
CA THR A 306 -14.46 -21.35 -6.60
C THR A 306 -13.56 -20.36 -7.31
N CYS A 307 -14.10 -19.17 -7.62
CA CYS A 307 -13.34 -18.11 -8.30
C CYS A 307 -13.74 -16.76 -7.78
N GLY A 308 -12.76 -15.86 -7.71
CA GLY A 308 -12.99 -14.44 -7.56
C GLY A 308 -13.47 -13.76 -8.84
N ARG A 309 -13.87 -12.52 -8.71
CA ARG A 309 -14.29 -11.66 -9.81
C ARG A 309 -13.61 -10.31 -9.74
N LEU A 310 -13.10 -9.87 -10.89
CA LEU A 310 -12.68 -8.49 -11.10
C LEU A 310 -13.73 -7.78 -11.93
N SER A 311 -14.32 -6.73 -11.39
CA SER A 311 -15.26 -5.87 -12.10
C SER A 311 -14.63 -4.52 -12.40
N VAL A 312 -15.00 -3.95 -13.55
CA VAL A 312 -14.52 -2.64 -14.02
C VAL A 312 -15.74 -1.73 -14.14
N ILE A 313 -15.67 -0.57 -13.49
CA ILE A 313 -16.78 0.38 -13.40
C ILE A 313 -16.32 1.73 -13.93
N ASP A 314 -17.07 2.29 -14.86
CA ASP A 314 -16.95 3.68 -15.26
C ASP A 314 -17.61 4.58 -14.21
N LEU A 315 -16.84 5.41 -13.55
CA LEU A 315 -17.32 6.22 -12.43
C LEU A 315 -18.27 7.34 -12.85
N PRO A 316 -18.07 8.05 -13.97
CA PRO A 316 -18.97 9.10 -14.42
C PRO A 316 -20.40 8.60 -14.68
N SER A 317 -20.54 7.42 -15.28
CA SER A 317 -21.85 6.83 -15.57
C SER A 317 -22.34 5.85 -14.50
N LEU A 318 -21.48 5.47 -13.57
CA LEU A 318 -21.71 4.42 -12.58
C LEU A 318 -22.22 3.12 -13.23
N THR A 319 -21.55 2.68 -14.29
CA THR A 319 -21.90 1.47 -15.05
C THR A 319 -20.75 0.48 -15.12
N ILE A 320 -21.08 -0.82 -15.12
CA ILE A 320 -20.12 -1.89 -15.34
C ILE A 320 -19.70 -1.89 -16.81
N THR A 321 -18.39 -1.84 -17.06
CA THR A 321 -17.77 -1.95 -18.39
C THR A 321 -17.08 -3.29 -18.62
N SER A 322 -16.87 -4.10 -17.57
CA SER A 322 -16.45 -5.49 -17.68
C SER A 322 -17.61 -6.37 -18.19
N PRO A 323 -17.34 -7.65 -18.56
CA PRO A 323 -18.41 -8.62 -18.79
C PRO A 323 -19.39 -8.64 -17.61
N PRO A 324 -20.69 -8.90 -17.83
CA PRO A 324 -21.70 -8.92 -16.77
C PRO A 324 -21.37 -9.88 -15.61
N SER A 325 -20.61 -10.96 -15.88
CA SER A 325 -20.12 -11.90 -14.88
C SER A 325 -18.80 -11.45 -14.20
N GLY A 326 -18.23 -10.32 -14.61
CA GLY A 326 -16.85 -9.95 -14.25
C GLY A 326 -15.78 -10.79 -14.96
N PHE A 327 -14.51 -10.42 -14.79
CA PHE A 327 -13.40 -11.25 -15.19
C PHE A 327 -13.13 -12.29 -14.11
N VAL A 328 -12.84 -13.53 -14.51
CA VAL A 328 -12.48 -14.59 -13.57
C VAL A 328 -11.07 -14.36 -13.07
N ILE A 329 -10.92 -14.31 -11.77
CA ILE A 329 -9.64 -14.23 -11.06
C ILE A 329 -9.58 -15.35 -10.01
N GLN A 330 -8.43 -15.52 -9.35
CA GLN A 330 -8.34 -16.46 -8.24
C GLN A 330 -9.32 -16.07 -7.13
N ASP A 331 -9.77 -17.05 -6.36
CA ASP A 331 -10.63 -16.84 -5.18
C ASP A 331 -9.84 -16.30 -3.98
N GLY A 332 -10.42 -16.40 -2.80
CA GLY A 332 -9.84 -15.90 -1.56
C GLY A 332 -10.33 -14.51 -1.17
N TYR A 333 -9.77 -13.97 -0.11
CA TYR A 333 -10.07 -12.63 0.38
C TYR A 333 -9.08 -11.62 -0.22
N HIS A 334 -9.56 -10.81 -1.17
CA HIS A 334 -8.74 -9.85 -1.89
C HIS A 334 -8.44 -8.64 -0.99
N THR A 335 -7.15 -8.31 -0.82
CA THR A 335 -6.70 -7.28 0.13
C THR A 335 -5.88 -6.18 -0.51
N LEU A 336 -5.32 -6.41 -1.71
CA LEU A 336 -4.43 -5.48 -2.37
C LEU A 336 -4.74 -5.36 -3.87
N LEU A 337 -4.79 -4.12 -4.35
CA LEU A 337 -4.75 -3.78 -5.77
C LEU A 337 -3.66 -2.73 -5.99
N SER A 338 -2.78 -2.96 -6.96
CA SER A 338 -1.71 -2.01 -7.28
C SER A 338 -1.45 -1.94 -8.78
N PRO A 339 -1.50 -0.75 -9.41
CA PRO A 339 -1.26 -0.58 -10.84
C PRO A 339 0.23 -0.41 -11.10
N ALA A 340 0.79 -1.17 -12.03
CA ALA A 340 2.12 -0.92 -12.56
C ALA A 340 2.09 0.05 -13.74
N SER A 341 3.23 0.69 -14.05
CA SER A 341 3.34 1.72 -15.08
C SER A 341 3.03 1.25 -16.50
N ASN A 342 3.12 -0.04 -16.76
CA ASN A 342 2.82 -0.65 -18.06
C ASN A 342 1.33 -1.03 -18.24
N GLY A 343 0.46 -0.69 -17.28
CA GLY A 343 -0.97 -1.01 -17.30
C GLY A 343 -1.33 -2.33 -16.67
N GLN A 344 -0.39 -3.08 -16.11
CA GLN A 344 -0.71 -4.28 -15.33
C GLN A 344 -1.30 -3.89 -13.96
N LEU A 345 -2.38 -4.56 -13.58
CA LEU A 345 -3.02 -4.46 -12.27
C LEU A 345 -2.69 -5.74 -11.50
N PHE A 346 -1.94 -5.59 -10.42
CA PHE A 346 -1.59 -6.66 -9.50
C PHE A 346 -2.67 -6.77 -8.43
N ILE A 347 -3.16 -7.99 -8.20
CA ILE A 347 -4.25 -8.33 -7.29
C ILE A 347 -3.74 -9.35 -6.28
N GLY A 348 -3.67 -8.97 -5.02
CA GLY A 348 -3.21 -9.84 -3.94
C GLY A 348 -4.38 -10.32 -3.08
N SER A 349 -4.36 -11.62 -2.74
CA SER A 349 -5.40 -12.26 -1.95
C SER A 349 -4.82 -13.16 -0.87
N ARG A 350 -5.64 -13.48 0.12
CA ARG A 350 -5.36 -14.45 1.19
C ARG A 350 -6.33 -15.63 1.11
N ASN A 351 -5.91 -16.78 1.62
CA ASN A 351 -6.78 -17.96 1.74
C ASN A 351 -7.41 -18.42 0.42
N CYS A 352 -6.66 -18.35 -0.68
CA CYS A 352 -7.11 -18.87 -1.96
C CYS A 352 -7.16 -20.40 -1.95
N SER A 353 -8.19 -20.98 -2.53
CA SER A 353 -8.30 -22.42 -2.78
C SER A 353 -7.99 -22.79 -4.23
N ASN A 354 -8.15 -21.85 -5.15
CA ASN A 354 -7.85 -21.97 -6.57
C ASN A 354 -6.43 -21.44 -6.84
N ILE A 355 -5.43 -22.19 -6.40
CA ILE A 355 -4.02 -21.81 -6.42
C ILE A 355 -3.26 -22.40 -7.61
N VAL A 356 -2.28 -21.64 -8.12
CA VAL A 356 -1.28 -22.09 -9.09
C VAL A 356 0.01 -22.40 -8.31
N PRO A 357 0.28 -23.63 -7.94
CA PRO A 357 1.40 -23.94 -7.07
C PRO A 357 2.73 -23.91 -7.82
N PRO A 358 3.83 -23.50 -7.17
CA PRO A 358 5.18 -23.77 -7.68
C PRO A 358 5.53 -25.28 -7.62
N ALA A 359 4.82 -26.02 -6.75
CA ALA A 359 4.79 -27.47 -6.66
C ALA A 359 3.33 -27.91 -6.42
N LEU A 360 2.99 -29.18 -6.66
CA LEU A 360 1.63 -29.69 -6.46
C LEU A 360 1.19 -29.42 -5.02
N PRO A 361 0.03 -28.74 -4.81
CA PRO A 361 -0.48 -28.48 -3.47
C PRO A 361 -0.94 -29.77 -2.80
N ALA A 362 -0.90 -29.81 -1.48
CA ALA A 362 -1.60 -30.84 -0.74
C ALA A 362 -3.13 -30.68 -0.95
N THR A 363 -3.86 -31.80 -0.90
CA THR A 363 -5.33 -31.76 -1.04
C THR A 363 -5.94 -30.86 0.03
N GLY A 364 -6.72 -29.85 -0.38
CA GLY A 364 -7.36 -28.88 0.50
C GLY A 364 -6.43 -27.80 1.06
N GLU A 365 -5.22 -27.66 0.53
CA GLU A 365 -4.33 -26.57 0.89
C GLU A 365 -4.94 -25.23 0.46
N GLN A 366 -4.86 -24.24 1.37
CA GLN A 366 -5.18 -22.85 1.11
C GLN A 366 -3.93 -22.01 1.35
N ARG A 367 -3.66 -21.07 0.46
CA ARG A 367 -2.58 -20.09 0.61
C ARG A 367 -2.97 -18.79 -0.07
N GLY A 368 -2.25 -17.73 0.19
CA GLY A 368 -2.43 -16.50 -0.58
C GLY A 368 -2.06 -16.68 -2.04
N CYS A 369 -2.59 -15.83 -2.88
CA CYS A 369 -2.38 -15.87 -4.31
C CYS A 369 -2.20 -14.49 -4.92
N LEU A 370 -1.48 -14.44 -6.05
CA LEU A 370 -1.24 -13.27 -6.86
C LEU A 370 -1.89 -13.43 -8.23
N PHE A 371 -2.69 -12.46 -8.64
CA PHE A 371 -3.25 -12.40 -9.98
C PHE A 371 -2.88 -11.10 -10.67
N ILE A 372 -2.73 -11.11 -11.99
CA ILE A 372 -2.35 -9.95 -12.77
C ILE A 372 -3.30 -9.80 -13.96
N ALA A 373 -3.90 -8.61 -14.08
CA ALA A 373 -4.74 -8.23 -15.19
C ALA A 373 -4.10 -7.08 -15.97
N ASP A 374 -4.03 -7.17 -17.29
CA ASP A 374 -3.58 -6.06 -18.14
C ASP A 374 -4.77 -5.15 -18.46
N THR A 375 -4.84 -4.00 -17.79
CA THR A 375 -5.95 -3.04 -17.92
C THR A 375 -6.14 -2.53 -19.34
N ASN A 376 -5.07 -2.50 -20.16
CA ASN A 376 -5.15 -2.09 -21.56
C ASN A 376 -5.88 -3.11 -22.43
N SER A 377 -5.92 -4.37 -22.00
CA SER A 377 -6.55 -5.45 -22.76
C SER A 377 -7.96 -5.82 -22.26
N LEU A 378 -8.39 -5.33 -21.09
CA LEU A 378 -9.69 -5.72 -20.48
C LEU A 378 -10.90 -5.38 -21.37
N SER A 379 -10.82 -4.37 -22.23
CA SER A 379 -11.88 -4.04 -23.17
C SER A 379 -11.88 -4.89 -24.46
N THR A 380 -10.90 -5.77 -24.63
CA THR A 380 -10.77 -6.61 -25.82
C THR A 380 -11.52 -7.93 -25.67
N SER A 381 -11.72 -8.65 -26.78
CA SER A 381 -12.32 -10.00 -26.77
C SER A 381 -11.41 -11.07 -26.14
N ASN A 382 -10.12 -10.77 -25.96
CA ASN A 382 -9.14 -11.66 -25.35
C ASN A 382 -8.28 -10.91 -24.33
N PRO A 383 -8.82 -10.62 -23.15
CA PRO A 383 -8.07 -9.91 -22.12
C PRO A 383 -6.87 -10.76 -21.65
N ARG A 384 -5.76 -10.06 -21.41
CA ARG A 384 -4.57 -10.70 -20.86
C ARG A 384 -4.68 -10.78 -19.34
N LEU A 385 -4.79 -11.99 -18.86
CA LEU A 385 -4.96 -12.33 -17.45
C LEU A 385 -3.92 -13.42 -17.09
N VAL A 386 -3.16 -13.21 -16.03
CA VAL A 386 -2.03 -14.07 -15.65
C VAL A 386 -2.13 -14.43 -14.18
N ALA A 387 -1.96 -15.71 -13.87
CA ALA A 387 -1.80 -16.20 -12.51
C ALA A 387 -0.38 -16.76 -12.36
N PRO A 388 0.55 -16.00 -11.77
CA PRO A 388 1.86 -16.52 -11.44
C PRO A 388 1.77 -17.66 -10.41
N PRO A 389 2.85 -18.44 -10.20
CA PRO A 389 2.88 -19.41 -9.12
C PRO A 389 2.67 -18.77 -7.76
N ASP A 390 1.73 -19.28 -6.97
CA ASP A 390 1.34 -18.76 -5.66
C ASP A 390 2.29 -19.27 -4.57
N ASN A 391 2.91 -18.34 -3.84
CA ASN A 391 3.92 -18.67 -2.83
C ASN A 391 3.48 -18.33 -1.40
N GLY A 392 2.25 -17.91 -1.21
CA GLY A 392 1.68 -17.54 0.07
C GLY A 392 0.96 -16.19 0.07
N ASP A 393 0.52 -15.74 1.23
CA ASP A 393 -0.24 -14.49 1.36
C ASP A 393 0.52 -13.30 0.76
N VAL A 394 -0.16 -12.56 -0.11
CA VAL A 394 0.36 -11.31 -0.67
C VAL A 394 0.02 -10.19 0.30
N THR A 395 1.04 -9.63 0.95
CA THR A 395 0.87 -8.60 1.98
C THR A 395 1.42 -7.24 1.56
N GLY A 396 2.21 -7.17 0.49
CA GLY A 396 2.74 -5.93 -0.06
C GLY A 396 2.93 -6.01 -1.57
N ILE A 397 2.54 -4.95 -2.27
CA ILE A 397 2.75 -4.78 -3.71
C ILE A 397 3.24 -3.34 -3.94
N GLN A 398 4.42 -3.17 -4.51
CA GLN A 398 5.01 -1.86 -4.79
C GLN A 398 5.65 -1.82 -6.16
N PRO A 399 4.96 -1.29 -7.17
CA PRO A 399 5.58 -0.96 -8.45
C PRO A 399 6.65 0.10 -8.27
N ILE A 400 7.80 -0.07 -8.90
CA ILE A 400 8.92 0.87 -8.79
C ILE A 400 8.84 1.92 -9.89
N THR A 401 8.83 3.17 -9.50
CA THR A 401 8.68 4.31 -10.41
C THR A 401 9.77 4.28 -11.50
N ASN A 402 9.35 4.45 -12.75
CA ASN A 402 10.21 4.44 -13.95
C ASN A 402 11.00 3.14 -14.18
N ARG A 403 10.53 2.01 -13.61
CA ARG A 403 11.11 0.68 -13.84
C ARG A 403 10.02 -0.31 -14.23
N THR A 404 10.43 -1.40 -14.89
CA THR A 404 9.57 -2.54 -15.22
C THR A 404 9.54 -3.59 -14.10
N ILE A 405 9.78 -3.15 -12.86
CA ILE A 405 9.90 -3.99 -11.68
C ILE A 405 8.78 -3.68 -10.70
N VAL A 406 8.22 -4.72 -10.13
CA VAL A 406 7.30 -4.66 -8.98
C VAL A 406 7.91 -5.44 -7.83
N TYR A 407 7.99 -4.81 -6.67
CA TYR A 407 8.36 -5.48 -5.44
C TYR A 407 7.12 -6.09 -4.79
N LEU A 408 7.21 -7.35 -4.42
CA LEU A 408 6.13 -8.13 -3.82
C LEU A 408 6.57 -8.69 -2.47
N ILE A 409 5.66 -8.66 -1.52
CA ILE A 409 5.77 -9.45 -0.30
C ILE A 409 4.77 -10.58 -0.42
N GLU A 410 5.28 -11.80 -0.53
CA GLU A 410 4.48 -12.99 -0.75
C GLU A 410 4.98 -14.14 0.12
N GLY A 411 4.13 -14.67 1.00
CA GLY A 411 4.51 -15.69 1.97
C GLY A 411 5.60 -15.26 2.95
N GLY A 412 5.68 -13.97 3.26
CA GLY A 412 6.72 -13.39 4.10
C GLY A 412 8.08 -13.20 3.43
N ALA A 413 8.21 -13.54 2.14
CA ALA A 413 9.42 -13.32 1.37
C ALA A 413 9.34 -12.05 0.51
N PHE A 414 10.46 -11.34 0.39
CA PHE A 414 10.59 -10.24 -0.55
C PHE A 414 10.94 -10.79 -1.94
N ARG A 415 10.11 -10.46 -2.91
CA ARG A 415 10.23 -10.93 -4.30
C ARG A 415 10.28 -9.77 -5.28
N ILE A 416 10.94 -9.99 -6.40
CA ILE A 416 11.05 -9.03 -7.49
C ILE A 416 10.35 -9.64 -8.72
N TYR A 417 9.41 -8.91 -9.28
CA TYR A 417 8.65 -9.31 -10.45
C TYR A 417 8.98 -8.39 -11.62
N ASP A 418 9.36 -8.98 -12.76
CA ASP A 418 9.60 -8.24 -13.99
C ASP A 418 8.31 -8.22 -14.83
N THR A 419 7.76 -7.03 -15.04
CA THR A 419 6.50 -6.82 -15.75
C THR A 419 6.62 -7.02 -17.27
N THR A 420 7.83 -7.15 -17.82
CA THR A 420 8.04 -7.38 -19.25
C THR A 420 8.06 -8.86 -19.60
N THR A 421 8.51 -9.68 -18.67
CA THR A 421 8.61 -11.14 -18.84
C THR A 421 7.50 -11.90 -18.14
N ASP A 422 6.77 -11.25 -17.22
CA ASP A 422 5.78 -11.83 -16.30
C ASP A 422 6.37 -12.94 -15.43
N GLN A 423 7.59 -12.74 -14.99
CA GLN A 423 8.30 -13.72 -14.18
C GLN A 423 8.87 -13.09 -12.91
N MET A 424 8.95 -13.89 -11.86
CA MET A 424 9.79 -13.56 -10.73
C MET A 424 11.24 -13.54 -11.18
N THR A 425 11.98 -12.52 -10.78
CA THR A 425 13.37 -12.29 -11.15
C THR A 425 14.14 -11.82 -9.91
N LEU A 426 15.44 -11.66 -10.09
CA LEU A 426 16.29 -10.98 -9.11
C LEU A 426 16.39 -9.46 -9.40
N GLY A 427 15.75 -8.96 -10.46
CA GLY A 427 15.94 -7.59 -10.95
C GLY A 427 17.39 -7.38 -11.38
N GLU A 428 18.04 -6.32 -10.90
CA GLU A 428 19.47 -6.07 -11.10
C GLU A 428 20.36 -6.73 -10.03
N ALA A 429 19.77 -7.33 -9.01
CA ALA A 429 20.51 -8.03 -7.97
C ALA A 429 21.16 -9.33 -8.51
N THR A 430 22.30 -9.69 -7.98
CA THR A 430 22.99 -10.94 -8.28
C THR A 430 22.56 -12.10 -7.36
N SER A 431 21.81 -11.80 -6.30
CA SER A 431 21.29 -12.75 -5.32
C SER A 431 19.96 -12.25 -4.77
N ALA A 432 19.15 -13.16 -4.21
CA ALA A 432 17.92 -12.81 -3.54
C ALA A 432 18.16 -11.80 -2.40
N ILE A 433 17.20 -10.89 -2.18
CA ILE A 433 17.24 -9.94 -1.08
C ILE A 433 16.71 -10.63 0.17
N ASP A 434 17.59 -10.92 1.11
CA ASP A 434 17.22 -11.51 2.38
C ASP A 434 16.62 -10.48 3.33
N ILE A 435 15.42 -10.77 3.79
CA ILE A 435 14.75 -10.06 4.88
C ILE A 435 14.81 -10.95 6.12
N LEU A 436 15.39 -10.45 7.20
CA LEU A 436 15.45 -11.20 8.45
C LEU A 436 14.04 -11.37 9.03
N GLY A 437 13.62 -12.61 9.26
CA GLY A 437 12.24 -12.92 9.64
C GLY A 437 11.31 -12.93 8.43
N GLN A 438 10.10 -12.39 8.59
CA GLN A 438 9.10 -12.28 7.53
C GLN A 438 8.93 -10.84 7.10
N ALA A 439 9.00 -10.57 5.81
CA ALA A 439 8.58 -9.29 5.26
C ALA A 439 7.04 -9.17 5.37
N VAL A 440 6.55 -7.97 5.68
CA VAL A 440 5.12 -7.73 5.90
C VAL A 440 4.56 -6.73 4.89
N ASP A 441 5.23 -5.61 4.67
CA ASP A 441 4.78 -4.59 3.73
C ASP A 441 5.99 -3.94 3.02
N VAL A 442 5.73 -3.30 1.89
CA VAL A 442 6.75 -2.64 1.06
C VAL A 442 6.23 -1.32 0.53
N LYS A 443 7.00 -0.23 0.68
CA LYS A 443 6.63 1.12 0.24
C LYS A 443 7.82 1.87 -0.36
N GLN A 444 7.65 2.41 -1.55
CA GLN A 444 8.60 3.34 -2.15
C GLN A 444 8.45 4.72 -1.50
N ILE A 445 9.53 5.27 -0.96
CA ILE A 445 9.53 6.56 -0.25
C ILE A 445 10.08 7.73 -1.07
N ASP A 446 10.74 7.47 -2.18
CA ASP A 446 11.19 8.50 -3.13
C ASP A 446 10.31 8.51 -4.39
N PHE A 447 10.29 9.66 -5.11
CA PHE A 447 9.51 9.87 -6.34
C PHE A 447 10.34 9.62 -7.60
#